data_58969c2814f3fb066be77984d0716f35
#
_entry.id   58969c2814f3fb066be77984d0716f35
#
_cell.length_a   1.000
_cell.length_b   1.000
_cell.length_c   1.000
_cell.angle_alpha   90.00
_cell.angle_beta   90.00
_cell.angle_gamma   90.00
#
_symmetry.space_group_name_H-M   'P 1'
#
loop_
_entity.id
_entity.type
_entity.pdbx_description
1 polymer ?
#
loop_
_entity_poly.entity_id
_entity_poly.type
_entity_poly.pdbx_seq_one_letter_code
_entity_poly.pdbx_strand_id
1 'polypeptide(L)'
;MKKHLIYIIGILASMTSCTIVTSDNGDLDGLWQLTIKENLQTGIVSDMREKSVSWAFQGSLIQMNSLVVEEVTGQFTHTDDYLKVWNLNQFSHQDGDTKIEDVRKLHQFGVYQLEPTFKVLELNKKTLQLQCDSIRLNFRKY
;
A
#
# COMPACT_ATOMS: atom_id res chain seq x y z
N MET A 1 52.70 -36.66 31.88
CA MET A 1 52.23 -35.35 31.41
C MET A 1 50.99 -35.58 30.54
N LYS A 2 49.86 -35.24 31.07
CA LYS A 2 48.61 -35.36 30.32
C LYS A 2 48.37 -34.03 29.62
N LYS A 3 48.50 -34.00 28.31
CA LYS A 3 48.13 -32.87 27.53
C LYS A 3 46.60 -32.90 27.37
N HIS A 4 45.90 -32.04 28.06
CA HIS A 4 44.51 -31.82 27.86
C HIS A 4 44.32 -30.99 26.59
N LEU A 5 43.97 -31.65 25.53
CA LEU A 5 43.58 -31.00 24.30
C LEU A 5 42.16 -30.48 24.50
N ILE A 6 42.05 -29.19 24.78
CA ILE A 6 40.77 -28.50 24.88
C ILE A 6 40.30 -28.30 23.42
N TYR A 7 39.38 -29.15 22.98
CA TYR A 7 38.62 -28.89 21.77
C TYR A 7 37.66 -27.75 22.05
N ILE A 8 38.06 -26.56 21.69
CA ILE A 8 37.10 -25.44 21.55
C ILE A 8 36.29 -25.75 20.32
N ILE A 9 35.15 -26.39 20.53
CA ILE A 9 34.12 -26.49 19.52
C ILE A 9 33.56 -25.06 19.35
N GLY A 10 34.09 -24.35 18.37
CA GLY A 10 33.52 -23.14 17.90
C GLY A 10 32.14 -23.43 17.37
N ILE A 11 31.11 -23.13 18.14
CA ILE A 11 29.75 -23.05 17.67
C ILE A 11 29.74 -21.86 16.72
N LEU A 12 29.91 -22.14 15.44
CA LEU A 12 29.57 -21.19 14.40
C LEU A 12 28.05 -21.02 14.46
N ALA A 13 27.63 -20.04 15.25
CA ALA A 13 26.28 -19.55 15.14
C ALA A 13 26.11 -19.04 13.72
N SER A 14 25.53 -19.87 12.86
CA SER A 14 25.01 -19.47 11.58
C SER A 14 23.92 -18.45 11.86
N MET A 15 24.32 -17.20 11.89
CA MET A 15 23.38 -16.09 11.79
C MET A 15 22.70 -16.24 10.44
N THR A 16 21.59 -16.94 10.41
CA THR A 16 20.65 -16.82 9.31
C THR A 16 20.21 -15.37 9.34
N SER A 17 20.87 -14.57 8.55
CA SER A 17 20.44 -13.21 8.23
C SER A 17 19.06 -13.37 7.59
N CYS A 18 18.00 -13.18 8.37
CA CYS A 18 16.72 -12.84 7.81
C CYS A 18 16.96 -11.55 7.04
N THR A 19 16.98 -11.64 5.72
CA THR A 19 16.95 -10.46 4.88
C THR A 19 15.62 -9.79 5.14
N ILE A 20 15.64 -8.78 6.02
CA ILE A 20 14.52 -7.87 6.16
C ILE A 20 14.48 -7.15 4.81
N VAL A 21 13.48 -7.48 4.00
CA VAL A 21 13.22 -6.72 2.77
C VAL A 21 12.82 -5.32 3.21
N THR A 22 13.79 -4.43 3.25
CA THR A 22 13.53 -3.02 3.50
C THR A 22 12.85 -2.46 2.28
N SER A 23 11.67 -1.89 2.48
CA SER A 23 10.95 -1.19 1.44
C SER A 23 11.65 0.13 1.12
N ASP A 24 11.85 0.42 -0.17
CA ASP A 24 12.61 1.60 -0.66
C ASP A 24 11.69 2.73 -1.14
N ASN A 25 10.45 2.77 -0.70
CA ASN A 25 9.48 3.77 -1.19
C ASN A 25 9.53 5.10 -0.42
N GLY A 26 10.50 5.26 0.48
CA GLY A 26 10.66 6.49 1.27
C GLY A 26 9.41 6.79 2.10
N ASP A 27 8.95 8.04 2.03
CA ASP A 27 7.79 8.49 2.81
C ASP A 27 6.47 7.83 2.38
N LEU A 28 6.40 7.20 1.20
CA LEU A 28 5.21 6.50 0.74
C LEU A 28 4.91 5.23 1.55
N ASP A 29 5.95 4.55 2.04
CA ASP A 29 5.78 3.32 2.82
C ASP A 29 4.94 3.54 4.07
N GLY A 30 4.09 2.56 4.37
CA GLY A 30 3.26 2.55 5.56
C GLY A 30 1.78 2.58 5.28
N LEU A 31 1.02 2.93 6.30
CA LEU A 31 -0.44 2.92 6.29
C LEU A 31 -0.99 4.35 6.23
N TRP A 32 -1.85 4.58 5.24
CA TRP A 32 -2.45 5.87 4.94
C TRP A 32 -3.97 5.82 5.07
N GLN A 33 -4.55 6.74 5.81
CA GLN A 33 -6.00 6.91 5.87
C GLN A 33 -6.46 7.87 4.78
N LEU A 34 -7.42 7.46 3.96
CA LEU A 34 -8.12 8.36 3.04
C LEU A 34 -9.04 9.27 3.85
N THR A 35 -8.76 10.57 3.85
CA THR A 35 -9.51 11.56 4.62
C THR A 35 -10.52 12.30 3.80
N ILE A 36 -10.15 12.70 2.58
CA ILE A 36 -11.01 13.48 1.69
C ILE A 36 -10.90 12.94 0.27
N LYS A 37 -12.06 12.81 -0.37
CA LYS A 37 -12.19 12.59 -1.80
C LYS A 37 -12.90 13.77 -2.43
N GLU A 38 -12.28 14.38 -3.41
CA GLU A 38 -12.81 15.55 -4.11
C GLU A 38 -12.98 15.24 -5.60
N ASN A 39 -14.14 15.56 -6.13
CA ASN A 39 -14.38 15.59 -7.58
C ASN A 39 -14.19 17.01 -8.07
N LEU A 40 -13.10 17.26 -8.79
CA LEU A 40 -12.73 18.59 -9.27
C LEU A 40 -13.67 19.12 -10.36
N GLN A 41 -14.35 18.22 -11.07
CA GLN A 41 -15.29 18.59 -12.14
C GLN A 41 -16.63 19.08 -11.56
N THR A 42 -17.12 18.43 -10.52
CA THR A 42 -18.40 18.75 -9.87
C THR A 42 -18.25 19.66 -8.64
N GLY A 43 -17.05 19.76 -8.08
CA GLY A 43 -16.79 20.45 -6.82
C GLY A 43 -17.26 19.71 -5.57
N ILE A 44 -17.72 18.46 -5.72
CA ILE A 44 -18.18 17.65 -4.58
C ILE A 44 -16.98 17.19 -3.75
N VAL A 45 -17.01 17.50 -2.46
CA VAL A 45 -16.02 17.09 -1.46
C VAL A 45 -16.68 16.12 -0.49
N SER A 46 -16.08 14.93 -0.35
CA SER A 46 -16.57 13.88 0.55
C SER A 46 -15.57 13.64 1.69
N ASP A 47 -16.02 13.76 2.91
CA ASP A 47 -15.25 13.32 4.10
C ASP A 47 -15.30 11.79 4.17
N MET A 48 -14.12 11.16 4.13
CA MET A 48 -13.99 9.71 4.09
C MET A 48 -13.57 9.09 5.44
N ARG A 49 -13.36 9.93 6.47
CA ARG A 49 -12.78 9.46 7.74
C ARG A 49 -13.63 8.41 8.43
N GLU A 50 -14.95 8.55 8.43
CA GLU A 50 -15.87 7.60 9.06
C GLU A 50 -15.96 6.27 8.31
N LYS A 51 -15.57 6.23 7.04
CA LYS A 51 -15.58 5.02 6.21
C LYS A 51 -14.36 4.13 6.45
N SER A 52 -13.37 4.61 7.19
CA SER A 52 -12.14 3.88 7.53
C SER A 52 -11.44 3.27 6.32
N VAL A 53 -11.38 4.01 5.23
CA VAL A 53 -10.66 3.60 4.04
C VAL A 53 -9.16 3.82 4.25
N SER A 54 -8.37 2.79 4.04
CA SER A 54 -6.93 2.85 4.15
C SER A 54 -6.22 2.22 2.97
N TRP A 55 -5.06 2.79 2.63
CA TRP A 55 -4.11 2.24 1.67
C TRP A 55 -2.79 1.99 2.38
N ALA A 56 -2.24 0.81 2.22
CA ALA A 56 -0.92 0.44 2.73
C ALA A 56 0.04 0.19 1.58
N PHE A 57 1.26 0.69 1.71
CA PHE A 57 2.33 0.50 0.73
C PHE A 57 3.50 -0.19 1.40
N GLN A 58 3.98 -1.28 0.80
CA GLN A 58 5.15 -2.00 1.26
C GLN A 58 5.80 -2.75 0.09
N GLY A 59 7.09 -2.50 -0.15
CA GLY A 59 7.80 -3.09 -1.27
C GLY A 59 7.18 -2.66 -2.60
N SER A 60 6.63 -3.60 -3.36
CA SER A 60 5.89 -3.35 -4.61
C SER A 60 4.39 -3.60 -4.47
N LEU A 61 3.89 -3.80 -3.25
CA LEU A 61 2.51 -4.18 -2.97
C LEU A 61 1.72 -3.03 -2.36
N ILE A 62 0.51 -2.86 -2.85
CA ILE A 62 -0.51 -1.98 -2.29
C ILE A 62 -1.66 -2.83 -1.74
N GLN A 63 -2.18 -2.44 -0.59
CA GLN A 63 -3.34 -3.05 0.04
C GLN A 63 -4.34 -1.96 0.38
N MET A 64 -5.59 -2.15 0.00
CA MET A 64 -6.68 -1.22 0.28
C MET A 64 -7.72 -1.91 1.14
N ASN A 65 -8.12 -1.26 2.24
CA ASN A 65 -9.11 -1.77 3.18
C ASN A 65 -10.21 -0.76 3.42
N SER A 66 -11.39 -1.27 3.76
CA SER A 66 -12.51 -0.47 4.26
C SER A 66 -13.37 -1.31 5.21
N LEU A 67 -14.30 -0.68 5.92
CA LEU A 67 -15.24 -1.41 6.79
C LEU A 67 -16.34 -2.14 6.01
N VAL A 68 -16.54 -1.81 4.75
CA VAL A 68 -17.75 -2.20 4.00
C VAL A 68 -17.46 -3.22 2.90
N VAL A 69 -16.26 -3.20 2.35
CA VAL A 69 -15.87 -4.08 1.25
C VAL A 69 -14.64 -4.89 1.61
N GLU A 70 -14.52 -6.04 0.97
CA GLU A 70 -13.38 -6.92 1.12
C GLU A 70 -12.08 -6.23 0.67
N GLU A 71 -11.00 -6.67 1.27
CA GLU A 71 -9.64 -6.21 0.99
C GLU A 71 -9.29 -6.33 -0.49
N VAL A 72 -8.67 -5.30 -1.01
CA VAL A 72 -8.09 -5.27 -2.35
C VAL A 72 -6.58 -5.18 -2.25
N THR A 73 -5.89 -6.04 -2.98
CA THR A 73 -4.44 -6.03 -3.10
C THR A 73 -4.02 -5.80 -4.53
N GLY A 74 -2.84 -5.25 -4.72
CA GLY A 74 -2.29 -5.02 -6.05
C GLY A 74 -0.81 -4.74 -6.01
N GLN A 75 -0.29 -4.33 -7.14
CA GLN A 75 1.09 -3.91 -7.32
C GLN A 75 1.15 -2.42 -7.64
N PHE A 76 2.26 -1.80 -7.32
CA PHE A 76 2.50 -0.41 -7.66
C PHE A 76 3.96 -0.15 -8.02
N THR A 77 4.16 0.91 -8.77
CA THR A 77 5.43 1.61 -8.93
C THR A 77 5.21 3.10 -8.72
N HIS A 78 6.23 3.79 -8.27
CA HIS A 78 6.14 5.23 -8.11
C HIS A 78 7.45 5.92 -8.51
N THR A 79 7.30 7.17 -8.89
CA THR A 79 8.35 8.16 -8.99
C THR A 79 8.00 9.33 -8.07
N ASP A 80 8.78 10.41 -8.08
CA ASP A 80 8.44 11.62 -7.32
C ASP A 80 7.12 12.26 -7.80
N ASP A 81 6.75 12.04 -9.07
CA ASP A 81 5.61 12.68 -9.71
C ASP A 81 4.40 11.76 -9.89
N TYR A 82 4.59 10.45 -9.97
CA TYR A 82 3.55 9.50 -10.34
C TYR A 82 3.55 8.25 -9.47
N LEU A 83 2.34 7.75 -9.24
CA LEU A 83 2.04 6.45 -8.63
C LEU A 83 1.17 5.66 -9.61
N LYS A 84 1.68 4.57 -10.14
CA LYS A 84 0.92 3.65 -10.98
C LYS A 84 0.55 2.41 -10.20
N VAL A 85 -0.73 2.02 -10.28
CA VAL A 85 -1.27 0.83 -9.61
C VAL A 85 -1.85 -0.10 -10.65
N TRP A 86 -1.59 -1.42 -10.51
CA TRP A 86 -2.14 -2.43 -11.42
C TRP A 86 -2.31 -3.77 -10.70
N ASN A 87 -2.83 -4.76 -11.40
CA ASN A 87 -3.05 -6.12 -10.92
C ASN A 87 -3.87 -6.13 -9.63
N LEU A 88 -5.00 -5.43 -9.64
CA LEU A 88 -5.90 -5.33 -8.49
C LEU A 88 -6.74 -6.60 -8.37
N ASN A 89 -6.68 -7.22 -7.19
CA ASN A 89 -7.38 -8.43 -6.83
C ASN A 89 -8.17 -8.22 -5.55
N GLN A 90 -9.35 -8.83 -5.47
CA GLN A 90 -10.16 -8.86 -4.28
C GLN A 90 -9.92 -10.19 -3.56
N PHE A 91 -9.66 -10.14 -2.27
CA PHE A 91 -9.55 -11.32 -1.45
C PHE A 91 -10.95 -11.88 -1.15
N SER A 92 -11.11 -13.18 -1.30
CA SER A 92 -12.31 -13.91 -0.89
C SER A 92 -11.92 -15.13 -0.07
N HIS A 93 -12.55 -15.31 1.07
CA HIS A 93 -12.32 -16.48 1.92
C HIS A 93 -12.73 -17.80 1.26
N GLN A 94 -13.61 -17.74 0.26
CA GLN A 94 -14.12 -18.93 -0.44
C GLN A 94 -13.29 -19.29 -1.67
N ASP A 95 -12.90 -18.29 -2.46
CA ASP A 95 -12.31 -18.48 -3.78
C ASP A 95 -10.84 -18.04 -3.88
N GLY A 96 -10.27 -17.48 -2.79
CA GLY A 96 -8.94 -16.87 -2.79
C GLY A 96 -8.94 -15.52 -3.51
N ASP A 97 -7.79 -15.14 -4.05
CA ASP A 97 -7.64 -13.88 -4.76
C ASP A 97 -8.30 -13.93 -6.14
N THR A 98 -9.21 -13.03 -6.39
CA THR A 98 -9.91 -12.90 -7.67
C THR A 98 -9.61 -11.55 -8.31
N LYS A 99 -9.15 -11.57 -9.56
CA LYS A 99 -8.89 -10.33 -10.31
C LYS A 99 -10.15 -9.46 -10.41
N ILE A 100 -10.00 -8.18 -10.12
CA ILE A 100 -11.08 -7.22 -10.25
C ILE A 100 -11.22 -6.83 -11.72
N GLU A 101 -12.40 -7.08 -12.28
CA GLU A 101 -12.77 -6.71 -13.64
C GLU A 101 -13.81 -5.58 -13.66
N ASP A 102 -14.57 -5.41 -12.58
CA ASP A 102 -15.57 -4.35 -12.42
C ASP A 102 -14.98 -3.21 -11.56
N VAL A 103 -14.69 -2.09 -12.22
CA VAL A 103 -14.10 -0.91 -11.56
C VAL A 103 -14.98 -0.32 -10.45
N ARG A 104 -16.30 -0.57 -10.45
CA ARG A 104 -17.20 -0.10 -9.41
C ARG A 104 -16.85 -0.64 -8.02
N LYS A 105 -16.24 -1.80 -7.96
CA LYS A 105 -15.71 -2.38 -6.70
C LYS A 105 -14.60 -1.55 -6.08
N LEU A 106 -13.95 -0.70 -6.86
CA LEU A 106 -12.84 0.15 -6.43
C LEU A 106 -13.27 1.56 -6.01
N HIS A 107 -14.50 1.97 -6.35
CA HIS A 107 -14.98 3.34 -6.10
C HIS A 107 -14.91 3.74 -4.62
N GLN A 108 -15.12 2.80 -3.72
CA GLN A 108 -15.06 3.07 -2.28
C GLN A 108 -13.66 3.44 -1.80
N PHE A 109 -12.64 2.98 -2.51
CA PHE A 109 -11.24 3.30 -2.23
C PHE A 109 -10.79 4.61 -2.92
N GLY A 110 -11.66 5.26 -3.69
CA GLY A 110 -11.33 6.44 -4.48
C GLY A 110 -10.70 6.12 -5.84
N VAL A 111 -10.79 4.88 -6.29
CA VAL A 111 -10.21 4.39 -7.55
C VAL A 111 -11.31 4.21 -8.58
N TYR A 112 -11.14 4.79 -9.76
CA TYR A 112 -12.13 4.81 -10.83
C TYR A 112 -11.62 4.21 -12.15
N GLN A 113 -10.45 3.61 -12.13
CA GLN A 113 -9.83 2.87 -13.24
C GLN A 113 -9.24 1.56 -12.72
N LEU A 114 -9.16 0.54 -13.57
CA LEU A 114 -8.57 -0.75 -13.20
C LEU A 114 -7.04 -0.67 -13.06
N GLU A 115 -6.40 0.20 -13.82
CA GLU A 115 -4.96 0.47 -13.78
C GLU A 115 -4.68 1.97 -13.69
N PRO A 116 -5.01 2.61 -12.55
CA PRO A 116 -4.88 4.05 -12.43
C PRO A 116 -3.41 4.47 -12.37
N THR A 117 -3.13 5.61 -12.99
CA THR A 117 -1.89 6.37 -12.78
C THR A 117 -2.26 7.67 -12.08
N PHE A 118 -1.82 7.82 -10.85
CA PHE A 118 -2.04 9.01 -10.06
C PHE A 118 -0.87 9.97 -10.22
N LYS A 119 -1.16 11.25 -10.36
CA LYS A 119 -0.18 12.30 -10.14
C LYS A 119 0.02 12.48 -8.63
N VAL A 120 1.26 12.49 -8.18
CA VAL A 120 1.60 12.78 -6.78
C VAL A 120 1.71 14.30 -6.64
N LEU A 121 0.74 14.90 -5.96
CA LEU A 121 0.72 16.35 -5.74
C LEU A 121 1.48 16.75 -4.49
N GLU A 122 1.45 15.88 -3.47
CA GLU A 122 2.16 16.06 -2.22
C GLU A 122 2.50 14.70 -1.61
N LEU A 123 3.71 14.55 -1.12
CA LEU A 123 4.14 13.39 -0.34
C LEU A 123 5.18 13.84 0.69
N ASN A 124 4.85 13.64 1.95
CA ASN A 124 5.77 13.81 3.07
C ASN A 124 5.45 12.77 4.15
N LYS A 125 6.09 12.85 5.32
CA LYS A 125 5.92 11.85 6.39
C LYS A 125 4.50 11.77 6.97
N LYS A 126 3.64 12.75 6.70
CA LYS A 126 2.29 12.87 7.29
C LYS A 126 1.18 12.96 6.27
N THR A 127 1.47 13.46 5.08
CA THR A 127 0.46 13.83 4.07
C THR A 127 0.80 13.22 2.72
N LEU A 128 -0.20 12.67 2.07
CA LEU A 128 -0.16 12.22 0.68
C LEU A 128 -1.37 12.80 -0.04
N GLN A 129 -1.13 13.45 -1.18
CA GLN A 129 -2.19 13.91 -2.06
C GLN A 129 -1.97 13.36 -3.46
N LEU A 130 -2.98 12.67 -3.96
CA LEU A 130 -2.98 12.03 -5.28
C LEU A 130 -4.10 12.58 -6.13
N GLN A 131 -3.90 12.59 -7.45
CA GLN A 131 -4.93 12.95 -8.41
C GLN A 131 -4.89 12.02 -9.61
N CYS A 132 -6.04 11.49 -9.99
CA CYS A 132 -6.26 10.76 -11.23
C CYS A 132 -7.48 11.34 -11.92
N ASP A 133 -7.30 11.85 -13.13
CA ASP A 133 -8.33 12.61 -13.86
C ASP A 133 -8.92 13.74 -12.99
N SER A 134 -10.23 13.75 -12.79
CA SER A 134 -10.92 14.75 -11.98
C SER A 134 -11.05 14.40 -10.50
N ILE A 135 -10.45 13.29 -10.06
CA ILE A 135 -10.54 12.85 -8.66
C ILE A 135 -9.25 13.14 -7.93
N ARG A 136 -9.36 13.88 -6.84
CA ARG A 136 -8.26 14.16 -5.90
C ARG A 136 -8.51 13.42 -4.59
N LEU A 137 -7.47 12.77 -4.10
CA LEU A 137 -7.48 12.00 -2.86
C LEU A 137 -6.49 12.60 -1.88
N ASN A 138 -6.95 12.88 -0.68
CA ASN A 138 -6.10 13.34 0.41
C ASN A 138 -6.00 12.26 1.48
N PHE A 139 -4.78 11.95 1.87
CA PHE A 139 -4.48 10.94 2.88
C PHE A 139 -3.66 11.56 4.01
N ARG A 140 -3.83 11.01 5.19
CA ARG A 140 -2.92 11.21 6.32
C ARG A 140 -2.27 9.90 6.72
N LYS A 141 -1.03 9.95 7.16
CA LYS A 141 -0.35 8.78 7.71
C LYS A 141 -0.89 8.45 9.10
N TYR A 142 -1.06 7.16 9.36
CA TYR A 142 -1.40 6.67 10.70
C TYR A 142 -0.22 6.81 11.67
#